data_0bd0e7b41587c2ed110f9ce40c4473c3
#
_entry.id   0bd0e7b41587c2ed110f9ce40c4473c3
#
_cell.length_a   1.000
_cell.length_b   1.000
_cell.length_c   1.000
_cell.angle_alpha   90.00
_cell.angle_beta   90.00
_cell.angle_gamma   90.00
#
_symmetry.space_group_name_H-M   'P 1'
#
loop_
_entity.id
_entity.type
_entity.pdbx_description
1 polymer ?
#
loop_
_entity_poly.entity_id
_entity_poly.type
_entity_poly.pdbx_seq_one_letter_code
_entity_poly.pdbx_strand_id
1 'polypeptide(L)'
;MKQELSSGATVEVTPAAFLTTWKLATAVIFAFKMNGINIKIGEKFNTEKLLKDNFNGFLGGFIDVITNEHVLDLVFECGKSAIYTKNGVSQKITKDLFEEEENRSDFMETMYIVAKENLLPFFPKALIKSLATIGQTTNTATKS
;
A
#
# COMPACT_ATOMS: atom_id res chain seq x y z
N MET A 1 -10.99 1.91 8.21
CA MET A 1 -10.18 1.20 9.23
C MET A 1 -9.00 2.06 9.65
N LYS A 2 -8.76 2.15 10.93
CA LYS A 2 -7.71 2.99 11.50
C LYS A 2 -6.48 2.15 11.81
N GLN A 3 -5.32 2.56 11.33
CA GLN A 3 -4.06 1.87 11.57
C GLN A 3 -3.02 2.81 12.17
N GLU A 4 -2.23 2.29 13.10
CA GLU A 4 -1.17 3.03 13.76
C GLU A 4 0.14 2.83 13.00
N LEU A 5 0.87 3.93 12.77
CA LEU A 5 2.18 3.93 12.14
C LEU A 5 3.29 3.74 13.18
N SER A 6 4.49 3.44 12.71
CA SER A 6 5.66 3.27 13.58
C SER A 6 5.96 4.50 14.44
N SER A 7 5.62 5.69 13.95
CA SER A 7 5.82 6.97 14.65
C SER A 7 4.79 7.25 15.74
N GLY A 8 3.74 6.42 15.83
CA GLY A 8 2.59 6.69 16.70
C GLY A 8 1.48 7.49 16.03
N ALA A 9 1.69 8.01 14.82
CA ALA A 9 0.63 8.62 14.03
C ALA A 9 -0.39 7.55 13.62
N THR A 10 -1.60 7.96 13.25
CA THR A 10 -2.65 7.03 12.79
C THR A 10 -3.16 7.45 11.42
N VAL A 11 -3.54 6.45 10.63
CA VAL A 11 -4.16 6.66 9.32
C VAL A 11 -5.48 5.92 9.29
N GLU A 12 -6.55 6.66 9.00
CA GLU A 12 -7.89 6.09 8.82
C GLU A 12 -8.28 6.22 7.36
N VAL A 13 -8.50 5.08 6.69
CA VAL A 13 -8.78 5.04 5.26
C VAL A 13 -10.26 4.74 5.04
N THR A 14 -10.90 5.61 4.25
CA THR A 14 -12.22 5.36 3.69
C THR A 14 -12.00 5.00 2.22
N PRO A 15 -12.55 3.87 1.73
CA PRO A 15 -12.34 3.47 0.35
C PRO A 15 -12.77 4.54 -0.64
N ALA A 16 -11.97 4.75 -1.67
CA ALA A 16 -12.25 5.70 -2.74
C ALA A 16 -13.31 5.16 -3.71
N ALA A 17 -13.73 6.00 -4.66
CA ALA A 17 -14.67 5.61 -5.70
C ALA A 17 -14.11 4.43 -6.53
N PHE A 18 -15.00 3.57 -7.02
CA PHE A 18 -14.63 2.35 -7.74
C PHE A 18 -13.64 2.59 -8.89
N LEU A 19 -13.93 3.57 -9.75
CA LEU A 19 -13.05 3.83 -10.91
C LEU A 19 -11.65 4.26 -10.49
N THR A 20 -11.54 5.05 -9.42
CA THR A 20 -10.24 5.48 -8.90
C THR A 20 -9.45 4.28 -8.37
N THR A 21 -10.09 3.42 -7.60
CA THR A 21 -9.45 2.21 -7.07
C THR A 21 -9.09 1.23 -8.17
N TRP A 22 -9.95 1.09 -9.19
CA TRP A 22 -9.68 0.23 -10.33
C TRP A 22 -8.47 0.71 -11.14
N LYS A 23 -8.34 2.01 -11.36
CA LYS A 23 -7.17 2.59 -12.03
C LYS A 23 -5.89 2.29 -11.25
N LEU A 24 -5.94 2.43 -9.93
CA LEU A 24 -4.79 2.10 -9.08
C LEU A 24 -4.47 0.60 -9.16
N ALA A 25 -5.49 -0.27 -9.08
CA ALA A 25 -5.31 -1.71 -9.15
C ALA A 25 -4.62 -2.13 -10.46
N THR A 26 -5.08 -1.61 -11.59
CA THR A 26 -4.48 -1.93 -12.90
C THR A 26 -3.05 -1.42 -13.01
N ALA A 27 -2.76 -0.24 -12.48
CA ALA A 27 -1.40 0.31 -12.47
C ALA A 27 -0.45 -0.54 -11.62
N VAL A 28 -0.90 -1.01 -10.47
CA VAL A 28 -0.12 -1.87 -9.57
C VAL A 28 0.12 -3.23 -10.23
N ILE A 29 -0.90 -3.85 -10.80
CA ILE A 29 -0.77 -5.12 -11.50
C ILE A 29 0.26 -5.00 -12.64
N PHE A 30 0.21 -3.92 -13.41
CA PHE A 30 1.14 -3.66 -14.49
C PHE A 30 2.57 -3.52 -13.97
N ALA A 31 2.77 -2.78 -12.87
CA ALA A 31 4.10 -2.61 -12.27
C ALA A 31 4.69 -3.95 -11.82
N PHE A 32 3.88 -4.81 -11.20
CA PHE A 32 4.33 -6.15 -10.80
C PHE A 32 4.63 -7.02 -12.01
N LYS A 33 3.80 -6.96 -13.05
CA LYS A 33 4.03 -7.71 -14.30
C LYS A 33 5.36 -7.33 -14.93
N MET A 34 5.71 -6.05 -14.95
CA MET A 34 6.98 -5.57 -15.48
C MET A 34 8.19 -6.07 -14.67
N ASN A 35 7.96 -6.51 -13.43
CA ASN A 35 8.97 -7.10 -12.56
C ASN A 35 8.88 -8.63 -12.49
N GLY A 36 8.21 -9.26 -13.47
CA GLY A 36 8.13 -10.71 -13.58
C GLY A 36 7.07 -11.38 -12.73
N ILE A 37 6.18 -10.62 -12.08
CA ILE A 37 5.12 -11.16 -11.25
C ILE A 37 3.77 -10.99 -11.99
N ASN A 38 3.14 -12.12 -12.34
CA ASN A 38 1.81 -12.11 -12.94
C ASN A 38 0.76 -12.27 -11.84
N ILE A 39 0.04 -11.19 -11.56
CA ILE A 39 -1.11 -11.22 -10.67
C ILE A 39 -2.35 -11.29 -11.57
N LYS A 40 -3.10 -12.41 -11.48
CA LYS A 40 -4.35 -12.57 -12.20
C LYS A 40 -5.51 -12.44 -11.23
N ILE A 41 -6.40 -11.50 -11.53
CA ILE A 41 -7.60 -11.29 -10.73
C ILE A 41 -8.52 -12.51 -10.88
N GLY A 42 -8.91 -13.11 -9.75
CA GLY A 42 -9.86 -14.21 -9.71
C GLY A 42 -9.30 -15.60 -9.91
N GLU A 43 -8.01 -15.80 -10.12
CA GLU A 43 -7.40 -17.12 -10.21
C GLU A 43 -6.89 -17.62 -8.85
N LYS A 44 -6.88 -18.96 -8.69
CA LYS A 44 -6.24 -19.59 -7.54
C LYS A 44 -4.74 -19.37 -7.60
N PHE A 45 -4.21 -18.84 -6.53
CA PHE A 45 -2.86 -18.30 -6.50
C PHE A 45 -2.10 -18.89 -5.31
N ASN A 46 -0.97 -19.53 -5.56
CA ASN A 46 -0.10 -19.99 -4.50
C ASN A 46 0.86 -18.86 -4.12
N THR A 47 0.44 -18.02 -3.19
CA THR A 47 1.17 -16.82 -2.76
C THR A 47 2.47 -17.14 -2.06
N GLU A 48 2.54 -18.23 -1.29
CA GLU A 48 3.77 -18.62 -0.61
C GLU A 48 4.87 -18.94 -1.63
N LYS A 49 4.53 -19.71 -2.66
CA LYS A 49 5.48 -20.07 -3.72
C LYS A 49 5.89 -18.83 -4.51
N LEU A 50 4.95 -17.95 -4.83
CA LEU A 50 5.23 -16.74 -5.59
C LEU A 50 6.17 -15.82 -4.83
N LEU A 51 5.91 -15.57 -3.55
CA LEU A 51 6.73 -14.72 -2.71
C LEU A 51 8.12 -15.33 -2.49
N LYS A 52 8.19 -16.64 -2.30
CA LYS A 52 9.46 -17.35 -2.07
C LYS A 52 10.34 -17.36 -3.32
N ASP A 53 9.74 -17.62 -4.49
CA ASP A 53 10.47 -17.76 -5.76
C ASP A 53 10.75 -16.40 -6.43
N ASN A 54 9.91 -15.38 -6.15
CA ASN A 54 9.94 -14.09 -6.84
C ASN A 54 10.00 -12.89 -5.88
N PHE A 55 10.62 -13.05 -4.72
CA PHE A 55 10.69 -11.98 -3.72
C PHE A 55 11.32 -10.71 -4.28
N ASN A 56 12.42 -10.83 -5.03
CA ASN A 56 13.08 -9.67 -5.64
C ASN A 56 12.18 -8.96 -6.66
N GLY A 57 11.44 -9.74 -7.46
CA GLY A 57 10.47 -9.16 -8.40
C GLY A 57 9.32 -8.46 -7.68
N PHE A 58 8.89 -8.99 -6.55
CA PHE A 58 7.83 -8.38 -5.72
C PHE A 58 8.31 -7.05 -5.14
N LEU A 59 9.52 -7.00 -4.61
CA LEU A 59 10.12 -5.76 -4.12
C LEU A 59 10.30 -4.74 -5.23
N GLY A 60 10.76 -5.17 -6.40
CA GLY A 60 10.91 -4.32 -7.57
C GLY A 60 9.59 -3.71 -8.01
N GLY A 61 8.53 -4.51 -8.04
CA GLY A 61 7.18 -4.04 -8.34
C GLY A 61 6.67 -3.02 -7.33
N PHE A 62 6.91 -3.27 -6.05
CA PHE A 62 6.54 -2.33 -5.00
C PHE A 62 7.30 -1.01 -5.13
N ILE A 63 8.62 -1.06 -5.39
CA ILE A 63 9.42 0.14 -5.59
C ILE A 63 8.92 0.92 -6.81
N ASP A 64 8.60 0.23 -7.91
CA ASP A 64 8.05 0.88 -9.12
C ASP A 64 6.72 1.57 -8.82
N VAL A 65 5.88 0.97 -7.97
CA VAL A 65 4.61 1.57 -7.54
C VAL A 65 4.86 2.90 -6.82
N ILE A 66 5.75 2.91 -5.84
CA ILE A 66 5.98 4.09 -5.00
C ILE A 66 6.86 5.16 -5.67
N THR A 67 7.65 4.79 -6.67
CA THR A 67 8.52 5.73 -7.39
C THR A 67 7.92 6.24 -8.71
N ASN A 68 6.88 5.56 -9.20
CA ASN A 68 6.19 5.99 -10.42
C ASN A 68 5.25 7.14 -10.08
N GLU A 69 5.50 8.30 -10.67
CA GLU A 69 4.74 9.52 -10.40
C GLU A 69 3.25 9.35 -10.69
N HIS A 70 2.91 8.70 -11.80
CA HIS A 70 1.51 8.45 -12.16
C HIS A 70 0.80 7.56 -11.14
N VAL A 71 1.45 6.49 -10.70
CA VAL A 71 0.89 5.57 -9.69
C VAL A 71 0.78 6.29 -8.35
N LEU A 72 1.77 7.06 -7.98
CA LEU A 72 1.76 7.84 -6.75
C LEU A 72 0.60 8.84 -6.74
N ASP A 73 0.34 9.51 -7.85
CA ASP A 73 -0.81 10.40 -8.00
C ASP A 73 -2.13 9.66 -7.79
N LEU A 74 -2.24 8.43 -8.30
CA LEU A 74 -3.42 7.58 -8.08
C LEU A 74 -3.58 7.20 -6.60
N VAL A 75 -2.49 6.93 -5.90
CA VAL A 75 -2.54 6.62 -4.47
C VAL A 75 -3.04 7.86 -3.69
N PHE A 76 -2.53 9.04 -4.00
CA PHE A 76 -3.02 10.27 -3.38
C PHE A 76 -4.50 10.52 -3.70
N GLU A 77 -4.92 10.24 -4.92
CA GLU A 77 -6.34 10.33 -5.31
C GLU A 77 -7.19 9.38 -4.46
N CYS A 78 -6.75 8.14 -4.25
CA CYS A 78 -7.41 7.18 -3.37
C CYS A 78 -7.38 7.62 -1.91
N GLY A 79 -6.39 8.39 -1.51
CA GLY A 79 -6.22 8.87 -0.15
C GLY A 79 -6.98 10.16 0.18
N LYS A 80 -7.70 10.75 -0.77
CA LYS A 80 -8.42 12.01 -0.53
C LYS A 80 -9.40 11.97 0.63
N SER A 81 -10.00 10.80 0.88
CA SER A 81 -10.95 10.60 1.97
C SER A 81 -10.29 10.02 3.23
N ALA A 82 -8.98 9.81 3.19
CA ALA A 82 -8.24 9.28 4.33
C ALA A 82 -7.79 10.41 5.25
N ILE A 83 -7.68 10.10 6.54
CA ILE A 83 -7.30 11.06 7.57
C ILE A 83 -6.02 10.59 8.26
N TYR A 84 -5.03 11.47 8.28
CA TYR A 84 -3.78 11.29 9.01
C TYR A 84 -3.83 12.11 10.30
N THR A 85 -3.57 11.46 11.44
CA THR A 85 -3.60 12.12 12.74
C THR A 85 -2.24 11.92 13.42
N LYS A 86 -1.62 13.03 13.81
CA LYS A 86 -0.35 13.03 14.53
C LYS A 86 -0.39 14.12 15.60
N ASN A 87 0.00 13.77 16.81
CA ASN A 87 0.02 14.71 17.96
C ASN A 87 -1.32 15.40 18.18
N GLY A 88 -2.43 14.68 17.97
CA GLY A 88 -3.78 15.21 18.15
C GLY A 88 -4.29 16.09 17.02
N VAL A 89 -3.50 16.28 15.96
CA VAL A 89 -3.90 17.08 14.79
C VAL A 89 -4.26 16.15 13.64
N SER A 90 -5.48 16.27 13.14
CA SER A 90 -5.99 15.47 12.01
C SER A 90 -5.92 16.29 10.72
N GLN A 91 -5.38 15.67 9.67
CA GLN A 91 -5.22 16.29 8.36
C GLN A 91 -5.59 15.30 7.26
N LYS A 92 -6.02 15.81 6.12
CA LYS A 92 -6.20 15.00 4.93
C LYS A 92 -4.85 14.60 4.35
N ILE A 93 -4.82 13.43 3.71
CA ILE A 93 -3.59 12.96 3.08
C ILE A 93 -3.45 13.62 1.71
N THR A 94 -2.56 14.61 1.63
CA THR A 94 -2.24 15.35 0.42
C THR A 94 -0.72 15.38 0.26
N LYS A 95 -0.24 15.82 -0.90
CA LYS A 95 1.19 16.01 -1.12
C LYS A 95 1.78 17.02 -0.14
N ASP A 96 1.01 18.04 0.22
CA ASP A 96 1.43 19.08 1.16
C ASP A 96 1.67 18.55 2.57
N LEU A 97 1.01 17.46 2.95
CA LEU A 97 1.22 16.82 4.24
C LEU A 97 2.69 16.45 4.46
N PHE A 98 3.36 16.01 3.40
CA PHE A 98 4.75 15.54 3.45
C PHE A 98 5.77 16.65 3.16
N GLU A 99 5.32 17.87 2.93
CA GLU A 99 6.21 19.06 2.94
C GLU A 99 6.74 19.33 4.34
N GLU A 100 5.95 18.98 5.38
CA GLU A 100 6.41 19.01 6.76
C GLU A 100 7.46 17.93 6.98
N GLU A 101 8.66 18.30 7.38
CA GLU A 101 9.79 17.39 7.53
C GLU A 101 9.48 16.24 8.49
N GLU A 102 8.80 16.53 9.59
CA GLU A 102 8.43 15.52 10.60
C GLU A 102 7.44 14.48 10.11
N ASN A 103 6.72 14.75 9.02
CA ASN A 103 5.76 13.79 8.44
C ASN A 103 6.39 12.92 7.37
N ARG A 104 7.56 13.25 6.87
CA ARG A 104 8.23 12.52 5.77
C ARG A 104 8.58 11.09 6.13
N SER A 105 8.90 10.82 7.39
CA SER A 105 9.18 9.45 7.85
C SER A 105 7.96 8.53 7.77
N ASP A 106 6.77 9.09 7.74
CA ASP A 106 5.51 8.34 7.66
C ASP A 106 5.03 8.11 6.22
N PHE A 107 5.71 8.70 5.23
CA PHE A 107 5.26 8.69 3.83
C PHE A 107 5.06 7.27 3.30
N MET A 108 6.06 6.41 3.44
CA MET A 108 6.04 5.06 2.89
C MET A 108 4.93 4.22 3.51
N GLU A 109 4.82 4.23 4.83
CA GLU A 109 3.77 3.49 5.55
C GLU A 109 2.39 4.02 5.19
N THR A 110 2.23 5.34 5.10
CA THR A 110 0.96 5.97 4.74
C THR A 110 0.53 5.55 3.33
N MET A 111 1.42 5.64 2.36
CA MET A 111 1.13 5.24 0.98
C MET A 111 0.78 3.76 0.89
N TYR A 112 1.51 2.92 1.61
CA TYR A 112 1.23 1.49 1.66
C TYR A 112 -0.17 1.21 2.22
N ILE A 113 -0.54 1.84 3.32
CA ILE A 113 -1.85 1.65 3.94
C ILE A 113 -2.98 2.11 3.03
N VAL A 114 -2.84 3.29 2.42
CA VAL A 114 -3.85 3.81 1.49
C VAL A 114 -4.02 2.87 0.30
N ALA A 115 -2.93 2.45 -0.31
CA ALA A 115 -2.96 1.54 -1.45
C ALA A 115 -3.58 0.19 -1.06
N LYS A 116 -3.12 -0.39 0.04
CA LYS A 116 -3.59 -1.68 0.54
C LYS A 116 -5.11 -1.67 0.76
N GLU A 117 -5.62 -0.71 1.52
CA GLU A 117 -7.04 -0.65 1.85
C GLU A 117 -7.93 -0.47 0.61
N ASN A 118 -7.44 0.23 -0.40
CA ASN A 118 -8.18 0.43 -1.64
C ASN A 118 -8.04 -0.76 -2.61
N LEU A 119 -6.97 -1.52 -2.52
CA LEU A 119 -6.70 -2.63 -3.44
C LEU A 119 -7.24 -3.98 -2.95
N LEU A 120 -7.44 -4.14 -1.64
CA LEU A 120 -7.88 -5.41 -1.05
C LEU A 120 -9.06 -6.06 -1.77
N PRO A 121 -10.14 -5.34 -2.16
CA PRO A 121 -11.28 -5.96 -2.81
C PRO A 121 -10.98 -6.57 -4.17
N PHE A 122 -9.88 -6.17 -4.82
CA PHE A 122 -9.52 -6.62 -6.17
C PHE A 122 -8.59 -7.82 -6.17
N PHE A 123 -7.99 -8.16 -5.03
CA PHE A 123 -7.00 -9.23 -4.96
C PHE A 123 -7.54 -10.48 -4.28
N PRO A 124 -7.01 -11.67 -4.62
CA PRO A 124 -7.37 -12.91 -3.95
C PRO A 124 -7.09 -12.84 -2.45
N LYS A 125 -7.95 -13.47 -1.65
CA LYS A 125 -7.79 -13.48 -0.19
C LYS A 125 -6.45 -14.08 0.27
N ALA A 126 -5.93 -15.05 -0.49
CA ALA A 126 -4.64 -15.67 -0.18
C ALA A 126 -3.49 -14.67 -0.28
N LEU A 127 -3.52 -13.79 -1.30
CA LEU A 127 -2.51 -12.73 -1.45
C LEU A 127 -2.59 -11.74 -0.30
N ILE A 128 -3.79 -11.37 0.11
CA ILE A 128 -4.03 -10.47 1.24
C ILE A 128 -3.43 -11.04 2.53
N LYS A 129 -3.67 -12.32 2.80
CA LYS A 129 -3.10 -12.99 3.97
C LYS A 129 -1.57 -12.99 3.95
N SER A 130 -0.97 -13.23 2.79
CA SER A 130 0.49 -13.25 2.66
C SER A 130 1.11 -11.88 2.91
N LEU A 131 0.48 -10.82 2.41
CA LEU A 131 0.92 -9.44 2.65
C LEU A 131 0.80 -9.07 4.13
N ALA A 132 -0.28 -9.48 4.79
CA ALA A 132 -0.45 -9.26 6.22
C ALA A 132 0.59 -10.02 7.04
N THR A 133 0.91 -11.26 6.66
CA THR A 133 1.94 -12.08 7.32
C THR A 133 3.32 -11.44 7.19
N ILE A 134 3.67 -10.92 6.01
CA ILE A 134 4.92 -10.20 5.79
C ILE A 134 5.00 -8.98 6.71
N GLY A 135 3.94 -8.20 6.79
CA GLY A 135 3.87 -7.05 7.68
C GLY A 135 4.06 -7.44 9.15
N GLN A 136 3.42 -8.51 9.60
CA GLN A 136 3.55 -9.02 10.96
C GLN A 136 4.96 -9.54 11.25
N THR A 137 5.56 -10.25 10.30
CA THR A 137 6.94 -10.74 10.44
C THR A 137 7.92 -9.59 10.58
N THR A 138 7.76 -8.54 9.78
CA THR A 138 8.59 -7.34 9.85
C THR A 138 8.44 -6.65 11.20
N ASN A 139 7.20 -6.51 11.70
CA ASN A 139 6.92 -5.93 13.02
C ASN A 139 7.51 -6.77 14.15
N THR A 140 7.44 -8.09 14.04
CA THR A 140 8.03 -9.00 15.04
C THR A 140 9.56 -8.89 15.06
N ALA A 141 10.19 -8.76 13.90
CA ALA A 141 11.63 -8.56 13.78
C ALA A 141 12.09 -7.23 14.42
N THR A 142 11.27 -6.18 14.33
CA THR A 142 11.58 -4.89 14.96
C THR A 142 11.39 -4.89 16.48
N LYS A 143 10.62 -5.82 17.03
CA LYS A 143 10.37 -5.93 18.47
C LYS A 143 11.40 -6.80 19.19
N SER A 144 12.18 -7.53 18.47
CA SER A 144 13.24 -8.36 19.03
C SER A 144 14.56 -7.59 19.05
#